data_e5a2ce6035608e17c8c0ee8dcc525db1
#
_entry.id   e5a2ce6035608e17c8c0ee8dcc525db1
#
_cell.length_a   1.000
_cell.length_b   1.000
_cell.length_c   1.000
_cell.angle_alpha   90.00
_cell.angle_beta   90.00
_cell.angle_gamma   90.00
#
_symmetry.space_group_name_H-M   'P 1'
#
loop_
_entity.id
_entity.type
_entity.pdbx_description
1 polymer ?
#
loop_
_entity_poly.entity_id
_entity_poly.type
_entity_poly.pdbx_seq_one_letter_code
_entity_poly.pdbx_strand_id
1 'polypeptide(L)'
;NKLAKTSQKPGKTRLINYFRINGDFYIVDLPGYGFAQASKQEQAQWGELIESYLASGRVKHIFMLVDIRHEPTRDDKQMFKYILYYAIPYTLIATKADKLAKTRRKQAAVARARELGAPPYAIAYSSETGDGRSELLERLEAVAYGDIIGNDSETEADSNPSAPAAETISASEKTPV
;
A
#
# COMPACT_ATOMS: atom_id res chain seq x y z
N ASN A 1 19.36 -7.68 12.77
CA ASN A 1 19.38 -6.26 12.40
C ASN A 1 17.99 -5.67 12.58
N LYS A 2 17.86 -4.68 13.51
CA LYS A 2 16.60 -3.93 13.64
C LYS A 2 16.55 -2.88 12.53
N LEU A 3 15.75 -3.12 11.50
CA LEU A 3 15.52 -2.20 10.38
C LEU A 3 14.82 -0.90 10.80
N ALA A 4 13.99 -0.95 11.83
CA ALA A 4 13.31 0.22 12.39
C ALA A 4 13.55 0.31 13.90
N LYS A 5 13.72 1.54 14.41
CA LYS A 5 13.75 1.81 15.85
C LYS A 5 12.33 1.88 16.39
N THR A 6 11.90 0.84 17.10
CA THR A 6 10.63 0.88 17.82
C THR A 6 10.75 1.80 19.03
N SER A 7 9.84 2.76 19.17
CA SER A 7 9.74 3.63 20.34
C SER A 7 8.54 3.21 21.18
N GLN A 8 8.73 3.06 22.49
CA GLN A 8 7.62 2.78 23.43
C GLN A 8 6.77 4.03 23.72
N LYS A 9 7.22 5.24 23.31
CA LYS A 9 6.45 6.46 23.45
C LYS A 9 5.80 6.82 22.12
N PRO A 10 4.46 6.91 22.03
CA PRO A 10 3.78 7.43 20.84
C PRO A 10 4.22 8.88 20.58
N GLY A 11 4.29 9.28 19.33
CA GLY A 11 4.55 10.69 18.97
C GLY A 11 5.95 11.04 18.49
N LYS A 12 6.86 10.08 18.27
CA LYS A 12 8.24 10.42 17.86
C LYS A 12 8.49 10.48 16.36
N THR A 13 7.67 9.86 15.53
CA THR A 13 7.88 9.86 14.09
C THR A 13 7.13 11.03 13.47
N ARG A 14 7.85 12.14 13.25
CA ARG A 14 7.32 13.34 12.52
C ARG A 14 7.74 13.34 11.05
N LEU A 15 8.45 12.31 10.62
CA LEU A 15 9.02 12.20 9.28
C LEU A 15 8.53 10.91 8.63
N ILE A 16 8.44 10.93 7.32
CA ILE A 16 8.23 9.74 6.51
C ILE A 16 9.56 8.98 6.42
N ASN A 17 9.58 7.73 6.85
CA ASN A 17 10.78 6.89 6.80
C ASN A 17 10.72 5.97 5.58
N TYR A 18 11.83 5.90 4.85
CA TYR A 18 11.98 5.03 3.68
C TYR A 18 12.96 3.91 3.99
N PHE A 19 12.52 2.67 3.77
CA PHE A 19 13.34 1.47 3.91
C PHE A 19 13.49 0.81 2.55
N ARG A 20 14.69 0.84 1.97
CA ARG A 20 14.98 0.15 0.72
C ARG A 20 15.14 -1.34 1.01
N ILE A 21 14.36 -2.17 0.32
CA ILE A 21 14.36 -3.62 0.46
C ILE A 21 15.00 -4.25 -0.77
N ASN A 22 16.01 -5.07 -0.56
CA ASN A 22 16.77 -5.82 -1.58
C ASN A 22 17.32 -4.98 -2.75
N GLY A 23 17.21 -3.66 -2.69
CA GLY A 23 17.56 -2.79 -3.80
C GLY A 23 16.41 -2.51 -4.79
N ASP A 24 15.26 -3.17 -4.64
CA ASP A 24 14.20 -3.23 -5.64
C ASP A 24 13.04 -2.28 -5.34
N PHE A 25 12.60 -2.21 -4.08
CA PHE A 25 11.46 -1.38 -3.69
C PHE A 25 11.65 -0.72 -2.33
N TYR A 26 10.75 0.21 -2.00
CA TYR A 26 10.74 0.90 -0.71
C TYR A 26 9.51 0.52 0.10
N ILE A 27 9.73 0.13 1.36
CA ILE A 27 8.68 0.18 2.38
C ILE A 27 8.75 1.56 3.02
N VAL A 28 7.61 2.22 3.07
CA VAL A 28 7.50 3.57 3.62
C VAL A 28 6.68 3.51 4.90
N ASP A 29 7.30 3.91 6.01
CA ASP A 29 6.64 4.03 7.30
C ASP A 29 6.15 5.46 7.48
N LEU A 30 4.84 5.62 7.44
CA LEU A 30 4.19 6.90 7.65
C LEU A 30 4.07 7.18 9.15
N PRO A 31 4.15 8.45 9.57
CA PRO A 31 3.90 8.79 10.96
C PRO A 31 2.53 8.29 11.40
N GLY A 32 2.48 7.60 12.54
CA GLY A 32 1.21 7.11 13.06
C GLY A 32 0.22 8.25 13.34
N TYR A 33 -1.04 8.04 13.09
CA TYR A 33 -2.11 9.04 13.26
C TYR A 33 -2.81 8.97 14.63
N GLY A 34 -2.47 8.03 15.48
CA GLY A 34 -3.12 7.79 16.77
C GLY A 34 -2.54 8.60 17.94
N PHE A 35 -2.11 9.84 17.73
CA PHE A 35 -1.54 10.66 18.80
C PHE A 35 -2.63 11.31 19.67
N ALA A 36 -3.14 10.56 20.65
CA ALA A 36 -4.09 11.08 21.64
C ALA A 36 -3.56 12.32 22.43
N GLN A 37 -2.27 12.64 22.34
CA GLN A 37 -1.62 13.77 23.03
C GLN A 37 -1.08 14.85 22.08
N ALA A 38 -1.30 14.75 20.77
CA ALA A 38 -0.87 15.77 19.82
C ALA A 38 -1.81 16.98 19.88
N SER A 39 -1.24 18.19 19.81
CA SER A 39 -2.01 19.41 19.67
C SER A 39 -2.83 19.39 18.36
N LYS A 40 -3.91 20.18 18.30
CA LYS A 40 -4.70 20.34 17.07
C LYS A 40 -3.84 20.78 15.88
N GLN A 41 -2.83 21.62 16.13
CA GLN A 41 -1.90 22.09 15.11
C GLN A 41 -1.02 20.96 14.58
N GLU A 42 -0.50 20.10 15.46
CA GLU A 42 0.30 18.93 15.06
C GLU A 42 -0.54 17.91 14.27
N GLN A 43 -1.81 17.72 14.65
CA GLN A 43 -2.74 16.86 13.92
C GLN A 43 -3.01 17.40 12.50
N ALA A 44 -3.17 18.72 12.36
CA ALA A 44 -3.38 19.36 11.06
C ALA A 44 -2.15 19.21 10.17
N GLN A 45 -0.94 19.50 10.68
CA GLN A 45 0.33 19.34 9.94
C GLN A 45 0.56 17.89 9.53
N TRP A 46 0.19 16.95 10.40
CA TRP A 46 0.25 15.52 10.06
C TRP A 46 -0.70 15.19 8.91
N GLY A 47 -1.93 15.66 8.96
CA GLY A 47 -2.92 15.47 7.89
C GLY A 47 -2.42 15.99 6.55
N GLU A 48 -1.91 17.22 6.51
CA GLU A 48 -1.33 17.84 5.30
C GLU A 48 -0.14 17.03 4.74
N LEU A 49 0.76 16.55 5.61
CA LEU A 49 1.90 15.73 5.20
C LEU A 49 1.46 14.43 4.54
N ILE A 50 0.53 13.69 5.16
CA ILE A 50 0.02 12.43 4.65
C ILE A 50 -0.75 12.65 3.35
N GLU A 51 -1.63 13.62 3.31
CA GLU A 51 -2.43 13.93 2.13
C GLU A 51 -1.55 14.30 0.94
N SER A 52 -0.56 15.17 1.15
CA SER A 52 0.44 15.53 0.13
C SER A 52 1.22 14.31 -0.38
N TYR A 53 1.60 13.40 0.54
CA TYR A 53 2.30 12.19 0.16
C TYR A 53 1.43 11.23 -0.65
N LEU A 54 0.18 11.00 -0.25
CA LEU A 54 -0.76 10.16 -0.98
C LEU A 54 -1.11 10.73 -2.36
N ALA A 55 -1.28 12.05 -2.45
CA ALA A 55 -1.54 12.76 -3.70
C ALA A 55 -0.37 12.73 -4.68
N SER A 56 0.85 12.42 -4.22
CA SER A 56 2.06 12.43 -5.06
C SER A 56 2.08 11.38 -6.18
N GLY A 57 1.18 10.40 -6.17
CA GLY A 57 1.15 9.28 -7.11
C GLY A 57 2.29 8.27 -6.96
N ARG A 58 3.14 8.43 -5.93
CA ARG A 58 4.29 7.53 -5.67
C ARG A 58 3.89 6.26 -4.92
N VAL A 59 2.75 6.28 -4.24
CA VAL A 59 2.27 5.17 -3.44
C VAL A 59 1.60 4.15 -4.35
N LYS A 60 2.18 2.97 -4.47
CA LYS A 60 1.65 1.88 -5.30
C LYS A 60 0.65 1.01 -4.54
N HIS A 61 0.83 0.86 -3.24
CA HIS A 61 -0.02 0.04 -2.38
C HIS A 61 0.09 0.49 -0.94
N ILE A 62 -0.99 0.35 -0.17
CA ILE A 62 -0.99 0.65 1.27
C ILE A 62 -1.33 -0.62 2.06
N PHE A 63 -0.47 -0.95 3.02
CA PHE A 63 -0.77 -1.90 4.07
C PHE A 63 -1.31 -1.12 5.28
N MET A 64 -2.63 -1.12 5.44
CA MET A 64 -3.28 -0.39 6.52
C MET A 64 -3.43 -1.29 7.75
N LEU A 65 -2.86 -0.86 8.87
CA LEU A 65 -2.86 -1.59 10.13
C LEU A 65 -3.96 -1.09 11.05
N VAL A 66 -4.79 -2.00 11.55
CA VAL A 66 -5.82 -1.71 12.55
C VAL A 66 -5.70 -2.68 13.72
N ASP A 67 -6.10 -2.26 14.92
CA ASP A 67 -6.08 -3.13 16.09
C ASP A 67 -7.30 -4.08 16.06
N ILE A 68 -7.05 -5.40 16.03
CA ILE A 68 -8.12 -6.40 15.93
C ILE A 68 -9.10 -6.38 17.12
N ARG A 69 -8.66 -5.87 18.29
CA ARG A 69 -9.40 -5.89 19.54
C ARG A 69 -10.52 -4.86 19.60
N HIS A 70 -10.41 -3.78 18.86
CA HIS A 70 -11.27 -2.61 18.96
C HIS A 70 -11.87 -2.25 17.60
N GLU A 71 -12.99 -1.57 17.62
CA GLU A 71 -13.51 -0.93 16.42
C GLU A 71 -12.50 0.09 15.87
N PRO A 72 -12.42 0.25 14.53
CA PRO A 72 -11.58 1.26 13.93
C PRO A 72 -11.87 2.64 14.50
N THR A 73 -10.82 3.32 14.90
CA THR A 73 -10.89 4.67 15.46
C THR A 73 -11.38 5.67 14.42
N ARG A 74 -11.68 6.90 14.86
CA ARG A 74 -12.00 8.01 13.95
C ARG A 74 -10.85 8.25 12.96
N ASP A 75 -9.61 8.15 13.43
CA ASP A 75 -8.42 8.39 12.62
C ASP A 75 -8.19 7.25 11.62
N ASP A 76 -8.45 5.99 12.00
CA ASP A 76 -8.46 4.85 11.06
C ASP A 76 -9.48 5.08 9.95
N LYS A 77 -10.70 5.49 10.31
CA LYS A 77 -11.76 5.78 9.32
C LYS A 77 -11.38 6.94 8.40
N GLN A 78 -10.69 7.97 8.93
CA GLN A 78 -10.21 9.10 8.14
C GLN A 78 -9.10 8.66 7.17
N MET A 79 -8.12 7.88 7.64
CA MET A 79 -7.06 7.34 6.79
C MET A 79 -7.63 6.45 5.68
N PHE A 80 -8.61 5.62 6.01
CA PHE A 80 -9.28 4.78 5.02
C PHE A 80 -10.00 5.59 3.94
N LYS A 81 -10.64 6.73 4.31
CA LYS A 81 -11.23 7.66 3.34
C LYS A 81 -10.19 8.26 2.39
N TYR A 82 -9.00 8.61 2.87
CA TYR A 82 -7.92 9.07 2.01
C TYR A 82 -7.47 7.98 1.02
N ILE A 83 -7.32 6.74 1.48
CA ILE A 83 -6.97 5.60 0.62
C ILE A 83 -7.99 5.46 -0.53
N LEU A 84 -9.28 5.53 -0.22
CA LEU A 84 -10.35 5.45 -1.22
C LEU A 84 -10.37 6.68 -2.13
N TYR A 85 -10.21 7.88 -1.59
CA TYR A 85 -10.23 9.14 -2.35
C TYR A 85 -9.13 9.18 -3.41
N TYR A 86 -7.91 8.74 -3.05
CA TYR A 86 -6.79 8.67 -3.97
C TYR A 86 -6.74 7.37 -4.80
N ALA A 87 -7.77 6.52 -4.68
CA ALA A 87 -7.88 5.24 -5.39
C ALA A 87 -6.63 4.35 -5.27
N ILE A 88 -5.98 4.35 -4.09
CA ILE A 88 -4.76 3.59 -3.87
C ILE A 88 -5.13 2.14 -3.51
N PRO A 89 -4.55 1.14 -4.18
CA PRO A 89 -4.72 -0.26 -3.80
C PRO A 89 -4.26 -0.49 -2.36
N TYR A 90 -4.98 -1.33 -1.61
CA TYR A 90 -4.66 -1.54 -0.21
C TYR A 90 -4.84 -2.99 0.25
N THR A 91 -4.23 -3.30 1.39
CA THR A 91 -4.45 -4.52 2.16
C THR A 91 -4.68 -4.15 3.61
N LEU A 92 -5.77 -4.62 4.20
CA LEU A 92 -6.03 -4.43 5.63
C LEU A 92 -5.32 -5.51 6.44
N ILE A 93 -4.66 -5.10 7.53
CA ILE A 93 -3.98 -5.96 8.47
C ILE A 93 -4.56 -5.71 9.87
N ALA A 94 -5.26 -6.70 10.40
CA ALA A 94 -5.79 -6.68 11.76
C ALA A 94 -4.70 -7.18 12.73
N THR A 95 -4.00 -6.24 13.34
CA THR A 95 -2.83 -6.49 14.21
C THR A 95 -3.23 -6.97 15.61
N LYS A 96 -2.24 -7.44 16.38
CA LYS A 96 -2.41 -7.93 17.76
C LYS A 96 -3.35 -9.13 17.88
N ALA A 97 -3.34 -9.99 16.87
CA ALA A 97 -4.19 -11.19 16.81
C ALA A 97 -3.95 -12.15 17.99
N ASP A 98 -2.76 -12.13 18.61
CA ASP A 98 -2.43 -12.88 19.83
C ASP A 98 -3.34 -12.56 21.02
N LYS A 99 -3.92 -11.37 21.05
CA LYS A 99 -4.83 -10.94 22.13
C LYS A 99 -6.23 -11.55 22.04
N LEU A 100 -6.52 -12.30 20.97
CA LEU A 100 -7.77 -13.02 20.78
C LEU A 100 -7.54 -14.53 20.66
N ALA A 101 -8.52 -15.33 21.09
CA ALA A 101 -8.52 -16.77 20.87
C ALA A 101 -8.44 -17.08 19.36
N LYS A 102 -7.67 -18.08 18.95
CA LYS A 102 -7.43 -18.44 17.54
C LYS A 102 -8.72 -18.57 16.73
N THR A 103 -9.75 -19.17 17.30
CA THR A 103 -11.05 -19.39 16.68
C THR A 103 -11.80 -18.08 16.34
N ARG A 104 -11.50 -16.98 17.05
CA ARG A 104 -12.16 -15.67 16.85
C ARG A 104 -11.41 -14.72 15.91
N ARG A 105 -10.13 -14.98 15.65
CA ARG A 105 -9.24 -14.02 14.92
C ARG A 105 -9.75 -13.69 13.53
N LYS A 106 -10.09 -14.70 12.73
CA LYS A 106 -10.58 -14.51 11.37
C LYS A 106 -11.88 -13.70 11.33
N GLN A 107 -12.83 -14.06 12.21
CA GLN A 107 -14.11 -13.34 12.31
C GLN A 107 -13.91 -11.88 12.75
N ALA A 108 -13.03 -11.64 13.73
CA ALA A 108 -12.72 -10.31 14.22
C ALA A 108 -12.04 -9.46 13.13
N ALA A 109 -11.08 -10.02 12.37
CA ALA A 109 -10.44 -9.32 11.26
C ALA A 109 -11.46 -8.91 10.19
N VAL A 110 -12.36 -9.79 9.80
CA VAL A 110 -13.47 -9.50 8.87
C VAL A 110 -14.39 -8.41 9.44
N ALA A 111 -14.68 -8.43 10.75
CA ALA A 111 -15.49 -7.39 11.37
C ALA A 111 -14.81 -6.02 11.26
N ARG A 112 -13.49 -5.91 11.51
CA ARG A 112 -12.74 -4.64 11.34
C ARG A 112 -12.82 -4.11 9.92
N ALA A 113 -12.70 -4.99 8.91
CA ALA A 113 -12.85 -4.60 7.52
C ALA A 113 -14.25 -4.03 7.22
N ARG A 114 -15.31 -4.71 7.67
CA ARG A 114 -16.69 -4.26 7.49
C ARG A 114 -16.98 -2.91 8.16
N GLU A 115 -16.45 -2.68 9.35
CA GLU A 115 -16.62 -1.43 10.11
C GLU A 115 -15.94 -0.23 9.45
N LEU A 116 -14.93 -0.47 8.60
CA LEU A 116 -14.32 0.52 7.71
C LEU A 116 -15.13 0.73 6.43
N GLY A 117 -16.06 -0.15 6.09
CA GLY A 117 -16.75 -0.16 4.80
C GLY A 117 -15.92 -0.83 3.69
N ALA A 118 -14.93 -1.62 4.07
CA ALA A 118 -14.09 -2.39 3.15
C ALA A 118 -14.71 -3.76 2.81
N PRO A 119 -14.28 -4.42 1.71
CA PRO A 119 -14.57 -5.83 1.46
C PRO A 119 -14.22 -6.68 2.70
N PRO A 120 -14.96 -7.78 2.97
CA PRO A 120 -14.87 -8.54 4.22
C PRO A 120 -13.60 -9.40 4.28
N TYR A 121 -12.44 -8.79 4.11
CA TYR A 121 -11.14 -9.43 4.16
C TYR A 121 -10.12 -8.53 4.86
N ALA A 122 -9.42 -9.10 5.84
CA ALA A 122 -8.23 -8.53 6.45
C ALA A 122 -7.33 -9.65 6.98
N ILE A 123 -6.03 -9.49 6.86
CA ILE A 123 -5.04 -10.44 7.40
C ILE A 123 -4.99 -10.29 8.92
N ALA A 124 -5.33 -11.36 9.66
CA ALA A 124 -5.13 -11.38 11.10
C ALA A 124 -3.66 -11.64 11.42
N TYR A 125 -2.97 -10.67 12.01
CA TYR A 125 -1.53 -10.70 12.20
C TYR A 125 -1.11 -10.46 13.66
N SER A 126 -0.06 -11.15 14.10
CA SER A 126 0.62 -10.89 15.37
C SER A 126 2.13 -10.87 15.19
N SER A 127 2.76 -9.76 15.57
CA SER A 127 4.22 -9.66 15.63
C SER A 127 4.84 -10.43 16.80
N GLU A 128 4.05 -10.76 17.82
CA GLU A 128 4.49 -11.49 18.99
C GLU A 128 4.58 -13.00 18.72
N THR A 129 3.58 -13.57 18.04
CA THR A 129 3.49 -15.01 17.79
C THR A 129 3.87 -15.41 16.36
N GLY A 130 3.93 -14.46 15.43
CA GLY A 130 4.13 -14.72 14.02
C GLY A 130 2.87 -15.24 13.28
N ASP A 131 1.73 -15.30 13.95
CA ASP A 131 0.48 -15.67 13.28
C ASP A 131 0.17 -14.71 12.12
N GLY A 132 -0.23 -15.24 10.96
CA GLY A 132 -0.51 -14.47 9.74
C GLY A 132 0.72 -14.00 8.98
N ARG A 133 1.95 -14.36 9.43
CA ARG A 133 3.19 -13.89 8.78
C ARG A 133 3.32 -14.39 7.35
N SER A 134 3.04 -15.65 7.08
CA SER A 134 3.15 -16.23 5.73
C SER A 134 2.21 -15.52 4.77
N GLU A 135 0.93 -15.38 5.14
CA GLU A 135 -0.08 -14.66 4.33
C GLU A 135 0.31 -13.20 4.06
N LEU A 136 0.88 -12.52 5.07
CA LEU A 136 1.35 -11.14 4.90
C LEU A 136 2.54 -11.07 3.95
N LEU A 137 3.51 -12.00 4.04
CA LEU A 137 4.68 -12.02 3.16
C LEU A 137 4.29 -12.36 1.73
N GLU A 138 3.45 -13.35 1.49
CA GLU A 138 2.91 -13.70 0.17
C GLU A 138 2.22 -12.49 -0.47
N ARG A 139 1.42 -11.76 0.32
CA ARG A 139 0.75 -10.55 -0.15
C ARG A 139 1.73 -9.43 -0.48
N LEU A 140 2.78 -9.26 0.34
CA LEU A 140 3.81 -8.26 0.12
C LEU A 140 4.63 -8.58 -1.14
N GLU A 141 4.99 -9.83 -1.34
CA GLU A 141 5.70 -10.30 -2.54
C GLU A 141 4.84 -10.09 -3.80
N ALA A 142 3.56 -10.45 -3.75
CA ALA A 142 2.64 -10.22 -4.86
C ALA A 142 2.49 -8.72 -5.21
N VAL A 143 2.51 -7.84 -4.21
CA VAL A 143 2.46 -6.38 -4.43
C VAL A 143 3.79 -5.85 -4.96
N ALA A 144 4.91 -6.35 -4.44
CA ALA A 144 6.23 -5.86 -4.81
C ALA A 144 6.70 -6.31 -6.21
N TYR A 145 6.32 -7.53 -6.60
CA TYR A 145 6.84 -8.18 -7.81
C TYR A 145 5.75 -8.63 -8.79
N GLY A 146 4.48 -8.51 -8.45
CA GLY A 146 3.35 -8.99 -9.27
C GLY A 146 3.27 -8.37 -10.66
N ASP A 147 3.64 -7.08 -10.79
CA ASP A 147 3.66 -6.39 -12.08
C ASP A 147 4.82 -6.86 -12.99
N ILE A 148 5.87 -7.49 -12.43
CA ILE A 148 7.02 -8.01 -13.17
C ILE A 148 6.65 -9.33 -13.85
N ILE A 149 5.84 -10.16 -13.19
CA ILE A 149 5.43 -11.48 -13.72
C ILE A 149 4.38 -11.31 -14.84
N GLY A 150 3.61 -10.22 -14.82
CA GLY A 150 2.59 -9.94 -15.85
C GLY A 150 3.16 -9.44 -17.18
N ASN A 151 4.33 -8.82 -17.20
CA ASN A 151 4.95 -8.29 -18.42
C ASN A 151 5.80 -9.31 -19.19
N ASP A 152 6.26 -10.39 -18.54
CA ASP A 152 7.06 -11.41 -19.22
C ASP A 152 6.20 -12.44 -20.00
N SER A 153 4.87 -12.39 -19.86
CA SER A 153 3.95 -13.28 -20.57
C SER A 153 3.37 -12.74 -21.88
N GLU A 154 3.66 -11.48 -22.25
CA GLU A 154 3.15 -10.86 -23.49
C GLU A 154 4.20 -10.67 -24.60
N THR A 155 5.44 -11.20 -24.48
CA THR A 155 6.50 -11.00 -25.47
C THR A 155 6.92 -12.25 -26.24
N GLU A 156 6.11 -13.33 -26.27
CA GLU A 156 6.34 -14.46 -27.16
C GLU A 156 5.08 -14.87 -27.94
N ALA A 157 4.64 -14.04 -28.89
CA ALA A 157 3.89 -14.47 -30.06
C ALA A 157 3.76 -13.32 -31.07
N ASP A 158 4.70 -13.13 -31.94
CA ASP A 158 4.54 -13.10 -33.37
C ASP A 158 5.83 -12.66 -34.06
N SER A 159 6.64 -13.61 -34.44
CA SER A 159 7.66 -13.45 -35.47
C SER A 159 7.29 -14.35 -36.63
N ASN A 160 6.58 -13.82 -37.62
CA ASN A 160 6.57 -14.43 -38.94
C ASN A 160 6.88 -13.39 -40.01
N PRO A 161 7.95 -13.56 -40.78
CA PRO A 161 8.38 -12.64 -41.81
C PRO A 161 7.78 -13.00 -43.16
N SER A 162 7.11 -12.04 -43.81
CA SER A 162 7.03 -12.08 -45.29
C SER A 162 6.82 -10.67 -45.85
N ALA A 163 7.89 -10.14 -46.46
CA ALA A 163 7.81 -9.07 -47.44
C ALA A 163 7.16 -9.57 -48.73
N PRO A 164 6.68 -8.71 -49.66
CA PRO A 164 7.63 -7.98 -50.50
C PRO A 164 7.22 -6.52 -50.92
N ALA A 165 8.24 -5.76 -51.06
CA ALA A 165 8.65 -4.81 -52.11
C ALA A 165 7.63 -3.92 -52.91
N ALA A 166 8.08 -2.65 -53.04
CA ALA A 166 7.95 -1.69 -54.10
C ALA A 166 6.59 -0.94 -54.24
N GLU A 167 6.59 0.36 -54.16
CA GLU A 167 6.97 1.26 -55.27
C GLU A 167 7.03 2.73 -54.83
N THR A 168 8.02 3.37 -55.34
CA THR A 168 8.33 4.79 -55.36
C THR A 168 7.29 5.58 -56.16
N ILE A 169 6.85 6.77 -55.70
CA ILE A 169 6.59 7.92 -56.59
C ILE A 169 6.84 9.24 -55.83
N SER A 170 7.54 10.07 -56.50
CA SER A 170 8.16 11.34 -56.26
C SER A 170 7.22 12.56 -56.34
N ALA A 171 7.72 13.65 -55.73
CA ALA A 171 7.58 15.07 -56.08
C ALA A 171 6.18 15.74 -55.80
N SER A 172 6.07 16.96 -55.35
CA SER A 172 6.79 18.20 -55.44
C SER A 172 6.04 19.29 -54.68
N GLU A 173 6.81 20.14 -54.03
CA GLU A 173 6.71 21.63 -53.95
C GLU A 173 5.32 22.30 -53.89
N LYS A 174 5.09 23.13 -52.87
CA LYS A 174 5.21 24.62 -52.89
C LYS A 174 4.56 25.26 -51.65
N THR A 175 5.32 26.05 -50.95
CA THR A 175 4.97 27.25 -50.18
C THR A 175 4.64 28.35 -51.17
N PRO A 176 4.11 29.55 -50.87
CA PRO A 176 3.80 30.22 -49.58
C PRO A 176 2.46 31.01 -49.61
N VAL A 177 2.00 31.53 -48.53
CA VAL A 177 1.81 32.91 -48.07
C VAL A 177 1.33 32.88 -46.63
#